data_17271607ac5a005674b4bcc052fcf88c
#
_entry.id   17271607ac5a005674b4bcc052fcf88c
#
_cell.length_a   1.000
_cell.length_b   1.000
_cell.length_c   1.000
_cell.angle_alpha   90.00
_cell.angle_beta   90.00
_cell.angle_gamma   90.00
#
_symmetry.space_group_name_H-M   'P 1'
#
loop_
_entity.id
_entity.type
_entity.pdbx_description
1 polymer ?
#
loop_
_entity_poly.entity_id
_entity_poly.type
_entity_poly.pdbx_seq_one_letter_code
_entity_poly.pdbx_strand_id
1 'polypeptide(L)'
;MNKIEYFNKEIEYIKDGNNKEDIKALINILPDYFFEIPASSTGKYHPKFASTNHGLLKHTKVAVRIAHELLANDSIGSKFSDNEKDLIIMALILHDGFKSGDPKEEYTRFDHPLIISKHIMENAKKLKMGTDDMRKLCSMIESHMG
;
A
#
# COMPACT_ATOMS: atom_id res chain seq x y z
N MET A 1 5.11 15.13 -10.76
CA MET A 1 4.28 14.66 -9.62
C MET A 1 5.20 14.14 -8.52
N ASN A 2 5.04 14.63 -7.30
CA ASN A 2 5.77 14.08 -6.14
C ASN A 2 4.87 13.07 -5.42
N LYS A 3 5.06 11.80 -5.73
CA LYS A 3 4.21 10.70 -5.20
C LYS A 3 4.31 10.57 -3.68
N ILE A 4 5.48 10.82 -3.12
CA ILE A 4 5.71 10.69 -1.66
C ILE A 4 4.87 11.70 -0.89
N GLU A 5 4.70 12.92 -1.39
CA GLU A 5 3.94 13.96 -0.71
C GLU A 5 2.48 13.58 -0.46
N TYR A 6 1.89 12.76 -1.32
CA TYR A 6 0.52 12.30 -1.12
C TYR A 6 0.37 11.44 0.13
N PHE A 7 1.46 10.85 0.61
CA PHE A 7 1.47 9.96 1.77
C PHE A 7 2.27 10.50 2.95
N ASN A 8 2.58 11.79 2.98
CA ASN A 8 3.40 12.38 4.06
C ASN A 8 2.88 12.00 5.45
N LYS A 9 1.58 12.10 5.67
CA LYS A 9 0.98 11.80 6.96
C LYS A 9 1.09 10.32 7.30
N GLU A 10 0.78 9.47 6.35
CA GLU A 10 0.78 8.02 6.54
C GLU A 10 2.20 7.48 6.76
N ILE A 11 3.18 8.05 6.10
CA ILE A 11 4.59 7.67 6.30
C ILE A 11 5.01 7.93 7.75
N GLU A 12 4.49 8.98 8.39
CA GLU A 12 4.79 9.27 9.80
C GLU A 12 4.28 8.20 10.76
N TYR A 13 3.31 7.38 10.35
CA TYR A 13 2.85 6.25 11.16
C TYR A 13 3.90 5.15 11.28
N ILE A 14 4.84 5.09 10.37
CA ILE A 14 5.93 4.10 10.35
C ILE A 14 7.02 4.59 11.31
N LYS A 15 7.43 3.73 12.25
CA LYS A 15 8.35 4.14 13.32
C LYS A 15 9.82 3.96 12.96
N ASP A 16 10.17 2.86 12.30
CA ASP A 16 11.56 2.56 11.97
C ASP A 16 12.04 3.41 10.80
N GLY A 17 13.20 4.04 10.95
CA GLY A 17 13.76 4.92 9.93
C GLY A 17 14.07 4.21 8.61
N ASN A 18 14.55 2.96 8.68
CA ASN A 18 14.81 2.18 7.48
C ASN A 18 13.52 1.82 6.76
N ASN A 19 12.47 1.47 7.52
CA ASN A 19 11.15 1.21 6.94
C ASN A 19 10.57 2.47 6.29
N LYS A 20 10.78 3.65 6.88
CA LYS A 20 10.37 4.93 6.25
C LYS A 20 11.06 5.13 4.92
N GLU A 21 12.36 4.90 4.85
CA GLU A 21 13.10 5.04 3.60
C GLU A 21 12.63 4.02 2.56
N ASP A 22 12.38 2.79 2.98
CA ASP A 22 11.90 1.74 2.08
C ASP A 22 10.52 2.07 1.51
N ILE A 23 9.57 2.54 2.34
CA ILE A 23 8.24 2.88 1.82
C ILE A 23 8.29 4.04 0.85
N LYS A 24 9.16 5.02 1.07
CA LYS A 24 9.35 6.12 0.12
C LYS A 24 9.83 5.61 -1.23
N ALA A 25 10.80 4.70 -1.24
CA ALA A 25 11.31 4.09 -2.46
C ALA A 25 10.20 3.32 -3.19
N LEU A 26 9.38 2.58 -2.44
CA LEU A 26 8.30 1.77 -3.01
C LEU A 26 7.14 2.63 -3.52
N ILE A 27 6.81 3.72 -2.85
CA ILE A 27 5.79 4.66 -3.35
C ILE A 27 6.21 5.21 -4.72
N ASN A 28 7.49 5.48 -4.91
CA ASN A 28 7.99 6.00 -6.18
C ASN A 28 7.85 5.04 -7.35
N ILE A 29 7.75 3.73 -7.10
CA ILE A 29 7.52 2.75 -8.18
C ILE A 29 6.05 2.59 -8.54
N LEU A 30 5.12 3.14 -7.75
CA LEU A 30 3.70 3.09 -8.08
C LEU A 30 3.44 3.85 -9.37
N PRO A 31 2.54 3.35 -10.23
CA PRO A 31 2.24 4.03 -11.50
C PRO A 31 1.48 5.34 -11.25
N ASP A 32 1.63 6.28 -12.17
CA ASP A 32 0.93 7.58 -12.07
C ASP A 32 -0.58 7.41 -11.94
N TYR A 33 -1.16 6.43 -12.64
CA TYR A 33 -2.61 6.23 -12.60
C TYR A 33 -3.14 5.91 -11.20
N PHE A 34 -2.33 5.31 -10.32
CA PHE A 34 -2.74 5.02 -8.94
C PHE A 34 -3.26 6.28 -8.25
N PHE A 35 -2.62 7.42 -8.54
CA PHE A 35 -2.94 8.70 -7.91
C PHE A 35 -4.13 9.41 -8.55
N GLU A 36 -4.68 8.87 -9.62
CA GLU A 36 -5.69 9.55 -10.46
C GLU A 36 -7.03 8.82 -10.52
N ILE A 37 -7.03 7.48 -10.56
CA ILE A 37 -8.22 6.70 -10.87
C ILE A 37 -9.17 6.53 -9.67
N PRO A 38 -10.45 6.16 -9.92
CA PRO A 38 -11.39 5.77 -8.87
C PRO A 38 -10.97 4.46 -8.20
N ALA A 39 -11.49 4.22 -6.99
CA ALA A 39 -11.20 3.00 -6.23
C ALA A 39 -11.76 1.74 -6.89
N SER A 40 -12.81 1.85 -7.69
CA SER A 40 -13.42 0.75 -8.42
C SER A 40 -13.63 1.14 -9.87
N SER A 41 -13.32 0.23 -10.79
CA SER A 41 -13.54 0.44 -12.23
C SER A 41 -15.02 0.69 -12.56
N THR A 42 -15.93 0.14 -11.75
CA THR A 42 -17.39 0.25 -11.96
C THR A 42 -18.08 1.19 -10.97
N GLY A 43 -17.38 1.62 -9.92
CA GLY A 43 -17.96 2.44 -8.84
C GLY A 43 -18.93 1.73 -7.93
N LYS A 44 -19.10 0.38 -8.04
CA LYS A 44 -20.13 -0.37 -7.32
C LYS A 44 -19.81 -0.67 -5.86
N TYR A 45 -18.55 -0.85 -5.52
CA TYR A 45 -18.16 -1.50 -4.26
C TYR A 45 -17.49 -0.56 -3.26
N HIS A 46 -17.45 0.74 -3.55
CA HIS A 46 -16.76 1.72 -2.72
C HIS A 46 -17.66 2.93 -2.43
N PRO A 47 -17.41 3.64 -1.31
CA PRO A 47 -18.14 4.87 -1.01
C PRO A 47 -17.96 5.91 -2.12
N LYS A 48 -18.90 6.83 -2.21
CA LYS A 48 -18.91 7.87 -3.25
C LYS A 48 -17.60 8.66 -3.34
N PHE A 49 -16.97 8.97 -2.20
CA PHE A 49 -15.71 9.71 -2.20
C PHE A 49 -14.57 8.97 -2.92
N ALA A 50 -14.63 7.63 -2.93
CA ALA A 50 -13.61 6.78 -3.55
C ALA A 50 -13.96 6.40 -4.99
N SER A 51 -15.15 6.77 -5.49
CA SER A 51 -15.60 6.45 -6.86
C SER A 51 -15.28 7.54 -7.87
N THR A 52 -14.70 8.67 -7.44
CA THR A 52 -14.32 9.80 -8.28
C THR A 52 -12.82 9.78 -8.57
N ASN A 53 -12.34 10.76 -9.35
CA ASN A 53 -10.91 10.96 -9.58
C ASN A 53 -10.17 11.07 -8.25
N HIS A 54 -8.99 10.49 -8.16
CA HIS A 54 -8.20 10.32 -6.94
C HIS A 54 -8.87 9.40 -5.91
N GLY A 55 -9.96 8.71 -6.29
CA GLY A 55 -10.69 7.84 -5.35
C GLY A 55 -9.86 6.68 -4.82
N LEU A 56 -9.01 6.08 -5.65
CA LEU A 56 -8.14 4.99 -5.21
C LEU A 56 -7.15 5.47 -4.15
N LEU A 57 -6.52 6.62 -4.38
CA LEU A 57 -5.62 7.22 -3.40
C LEU A 57 -6.36 7.51 -2.09
N LYS A 58 -7.53 8.13 -2.15
CA LYS A 58 -8.35 8.44 -0.97
C LYS A 58 -8.74 7.19 -0.20
N HIS A 59 -9.18 6.16 -0.91
CA HIS A 59 -9.53 4.86 -0.32
C HIS A 59 -8.32 4.26 0.42
N THR A 60 -7.18 4.27 -0.22
CA THR A 60 -5.95 3.74 0.38
C THR A 60 -5.56 4.51 1.64
N LYS A 61 -5.60 5.83 1.61
CA LYS A 61 -5.26 6.66 2.76
C LYS A 61 -6.21 6.43 3.94
N VAL A 62 -7.50 6.26 3.67
CA VAL A 62 -8.50 5.96 4.71
C VAL A 62 -8.21 4.59 5.33
N ALA A 63 -7.94 3.58 4.53
CA ALA A 63 -7.61 2.24 5.02
C ALA A 63 -6.36 2.27 5.93
N VAL A 64 -5.33 2.99 5.53
CA VAL A 64 -4.09 3.14 6.31
C VAL A 64 -4.38 3.82 7.66
N ARG A 65 -5.19 4.88 7.65
CA ARG A 65 -5.55 5.61 8.87
C ARG A 65 -6.34 4.74 9.84
N ILE A 66 -7.30 3.97 9.33
CA ILE A 66 -8.08 3.04 10.15
C ILE A 66 -7.15 2.00 10.78
N ALA A 67 -6.25 1.42 10.00
CA ALA A 67 -5.29 0.45 10.51
C ALA A 67 -4.40 1.04 11.60
N HIS A 68 -3.94 2.28 11.41
CA HIS A 68 -3.12 2.97 12.41
C HIS A 68 -3.88 3.09 13.74
N GLU A 69 -5.14 3.49 13.70
CA GLU A 69 -5.98 3.61 14.90
C GLU A 69 -6.22 2.26 15.56
N LEU A 70 -6.47 1.22 14.78
CA LEU A 70 -6.65 -0.14 15.31
C LEU A 70 -5.38 -0.65 15.98
N LEU A 71 -4.23 -0.42 15.37
CA LEU A 71 -2.95 -0.86 15.92
C LEU A 71 -2.53 -0.07 17.17
N ALA A 72 -3.05 1.15 17.34
CA ALA A 72 -2.84 1.94 18.55
C ALA A 72 -3.69 1.46 19.72
N ASN A 73 -4.72 0.65 19.46
CA ASN A 73 -5.56 0.05 20.49
C ASN A 73 -4.83 -1.16 21.09
N ASP A 74 -4.66 -1.17 22.43
CA ASP A 74 -3.87 -2.21 23.11
C ASP A 74 -4.37 -3.62 22.86
N SER A 75 -5.69 -3.82 22.78
CA SER A 75 -6.26 -5.17 22.57
C SER A 75 -5.90 -5.76 21.22
N ILE A 76 -5.61 -4.92 20.23
CA ILE A 76 -5.23 -5.33 18.88
C ILE A 76 -3.72 -5.19 18.70
N GLY A 77 -3.18 -4.01 19.00
CA GLY A 77 -1.78 -3.67 18.76
C GLY A 77 -0.80 -4.50 19.56
N SER A 78 -1.18 -4.96 20.76
CA SER A 78 -0.29 -5.80 21.59
C SER A 78 0.04 -7.15 20.94
N LYS A 79 -0.71 -7.56 19.94
CA LYS A 79 -0.48 -8.83 19.21
C LYS A 79 0.64 -8.74 18.18
N PHE A 80 1.12 -7.52 17.89
CA PHE A 80 2.10 -7.28 16.84
C PHE A 80 3.32 -6.55 17.40
N SER A 81 4.50 -6.90 16.90
CA SER A 81 5.73 -6.15 17.19
C SER A 81 5.68 -4.80 16.47
N ASP A 82 6.56 -3.87 16.88
CA ASP A 82 6.66 -2.57 16.20
C ASP A 82 7.00 -2.73 14.72
N ASN A 83 7.90 -3.65 14.39
CA ASN A 83 8.25 -3.93 13.00
C ASN A 83 7.07 -4.50 12.21
N GLU A 84 6.31 -5.40 12.81
CA GLU A 84 5.11 -5.95 12.17
C GLU A 84 4.06 -4.87 11.91
N LYS A 85 3.89 -3.93 12.86
CA LYS A 85 2.99 -2.79 12.66
C LYS A 85 3.43 -1.93 11.48
N ASP A 86 4.74 -1.67 11.37
CA ASP A 86 5.28 -0.94 10.22
C ASP A 86 4.97 -1.66 8.91
N LEU A 87 5.21 -2.98 8.85
CA LEU A 87 4.95 -3.75 7.64
C LEU A 87 3.46 -3.77 7.26
N ILE A 88 2.57 -3.80 8.24
CA ILE A 88 1.13 -3.71 7.99
C ILE A 88 0.76 -2.38 7.33
N ILE A 89 1.27 -1.28 7.85
CA ILE A 89 1.05 0.06 7.26
C ILE A 89 1.61 0.11 5.84
N MET A 90 2.83 -0.38 5.63
CA MET A 90 3.46 -0.42 4.31
C MET A 90 2.64 -1.26 3.32
N ALA A 91 2.18 -2.44 3.76
CA ALA A 91 1.36 -3.31 2.92
C ALA A 91 0.08 -2.61 2.46
N LEU A 92 -0.59 -1.90 3.36
CA LEU A 92 -1.82 -1.18 3.04
C LEU A 92 -1.59 -0.03 2.07
N ILE A 93 -0.50 0.70 2.21
CA ILE A 93 -0.14 1.76 1.25
C ILE A 93 0.02 1.18 -0.15
N LEU A 94 0.60 -0.01 -0.26
CA LEU A 94 1.02 -0.59 -1.55
C LEU A 94 0.00 -1.54 -2.17
N HIS A 95 -0.96 -2.07 -1.41
CA HIS A 95 -1.74 -3.25 -1.82
C HIS A 95 -2.51 -3.08 -3.14
N ASP A 96 -3.01 -1.90 -3.42
CA ASP A 96 -3.73 -1.61 -4.67
C ASP A 96 -2.88 -0.85 -5.69
N GLY A 97 -1.57 -0.83 -5.51
CA GLY A 97 -0.65 0.01 -6.28
C GLY A 97 -0.71 -0.21 -7.79
N PHE A 98 -0.92 -1.43 -8.23
CA PHE A 98 -1.04 -1.76 -9.65
C PHE A 98 -2.44 -2.30 -9.99
N LYS A 99 -3.46 -1.71 -9.38
CA LYS A 99 -4.83 -2.20 -9.47
C LYS A 99 -5.32 -2.43 -10.89
N SER A 100 -4.97 -1.57 -11.82
CA SER A 100 -5.34 -1.70 -13.24
C SER A 100 -4.26 -2.35 -14.10
N GLY A 101 -3.24 -2.93 -13.48
CA GLY A 101 -2.18 -3.65 -14.17
C GLY A 101 -0.96 -2.81 -14.54
N ASP A 102 -0.01 -3.45 -15.19
CA ASP A 102 1.20 -2.83 -15.71
C ASP A 102 1.55 -3.53 -17.04
N PRO A 103 1.29 -2.85 -18.20
CA PRO A 103 0.72 -1.51 -18.34
C PRO A 103 -0.76 -1.46 -17.94
N LYS A 104 -1.25 -0.22 -17.73
CA LYS A 104 -2.63 0.01 -17.31
C LYS A 104 -3.65 -0.57 -18.28
N GLU A 105 -4.65 -1.30 -17.74
CA GLU A 105 -5.79 -1.80 -18.47
C GLU A 105 -7.06 -1.01 -18.09
N GLU A 106 -8.16 -1.24 -18.82
CA GLU A 106 -9.41 -0.51 -18.58
C GLU A 106 -10.03 -0.84 -17.22
N TYR A 107 -9.97 -2.12 -16.82
CA TYR A 107 -10.59 -2.62 -15.60
C TYR A 107 -9.55 -3.11 -14.60
N THR A 108 -9.99 -3.32 -13.36
CA THR A 108 -9.16 -3.90 -12.31
C THR A 108 -8.58 -5.24 -12.72
N ARG A 109 -7.27 -5.41 -12.57
CA ARG A 109 -6.61 -6.71 -12.76
C ARG A 109 -6.84 -7.56 -11.52
N PHE A 110 -7.35 -8.77 -11.74
CA PHE A 110 -7.59 -9.72 -10.66
C PHE A 110 -6.30 -10.09 -9.92
N ASP A 111 -5.19 -10.16 -10.64
CA ASP A 111 -3.88 -10.55 -10.11
C ASP A 111 -3.01 -9.36 -9.67
N HIS A 112 -3.59 -8.18 -9.48
CA HIS A 112 -2.80 -6.98 -9.14
C HIS A 112 -1.93 -7.11 -7.87
N PRO A 113 -2.30 -7.89 -6.83
CA PRO A 113 -1.40 -8.08 -5.70
C PRO A 113 -0.10 -8.77 -6.09
N LEU A 114 -0.14 -9.68 -7.05
CA LEU A 114 1.06 -10.36 -7.55
C LEU A 114 1.95 -9.41 -8.35
N ILE A 115 1.35 -8.45 -9.05
CA ILE A 115 2.10 -7.46 -9.81
C ILE A 115 2.94 -6.59 -8.88
N ILE A 116 2.33 -6.05 -7.82
CA ILE A 116 3.08 -5.21 -6.87
C ILE A 116 4.14 -6.02 -6.14
N SER A 117 3.87 -7.26 -5.74
CA SER A 117 4.87 -8.13 -5.11
C SER A 117 6.08 -8.35 -6.01
N LYS A 118 5.84 -8.57 -7.30
CA LYS A 118 6.91 -8.73 -8.29
C LYS A 118 7.78 -7.47 -8.36
N HIS A 119 7.16 -6.30 -8.41
CA HIS A 119 7.89 -5.03 -8.41
C HIS A 119 8.72 -4.83 -7.15
N ILE A 120 8.20 -5.20 -5.98
CA ILE A 120 8.94 -5.13 -4.73
C ILE A 120 10.19 -6.02 -4.80
N MET A 121 10.03 -7.26 -5.24
CA MET A 121 11.15 -8.19 -5.34
C MET A 121 12.19 -7.73 -6.36
N GLU A 122 11.76 -7.16 -7.47
CA GLU A 122 12.68 -6.61 -8.49
C GLU A 122 13.48 -5.41 -7.98
N ASN A 123 12.96 -4.69 -6.99
CA ASN A 123 13.62 -3.54 -6.37
C ASN A 123 14.34 -3.89 -5.06
N ALA A 124 14.48 -5.16 -4.75
CA ALA A 124 15.05 -5.63 -3.48
C ALA A 124 16.39 -4.99 -3.13
N LYS A 125 17.26 -4.78 -4.11
CA LYS A 125 18.59 -4.19 -3.90
C LYS A 125 18.53 -2.74 -3.43
N LYS A 126 17.44 -2.04 -3.70
CA LYS A 126 17.25 -0.65 -3.29
C LYS A 126 16.68 -0.52 -1.89
N LEU A 127 16.22 -1.64 -1.32
CA LEU A 127 15.56 -1.65 -0.02
C LEU A 127 16.54 -2.01 1.08
N LYS A 128 16.30 -1.47 2.26
CA LYS A 128 17.10 -1.74 3.46
C LYS A 128 16.61 -2.95 4.23
N MET A 129 15.34 -3.35 4.03
CA MET A 129 14.78 -4.52 4.70
C MET A 129 15.43 -5.81 4.25
N GLY A 130 15.48 -6.80 5.17
CA GLY A 130 15.97 -8.13 4.85
C GLY A 130 14.95 -8.96 4.09
N THR A 131 15.39 -10.13 3.65
CA THR A 131 14.58 -11.06 2.87
C THR A 131 13.31 -11.49 3.61
N ASP A 132 13.41 -11.75 4.93
CA ASP A 132 12.26 -12.19 5.74
C ASP A 132 11.17 -11.13 5.79
N ASP A 133 11.54 -9.87 6.03
CA ASP A 133 10.58 -8.77 6.06
C ASP A 133 9.96 -8.52 4.69
N MET A 134 10.75 -8.66 3.64
CA MET A 134 10.26 -8.53 2.26
C MET A 134 9.22 -9.59 1.94
N ARG A 135 9.46 -10.85 2.37
CA ARG A 135 8.50 -11.94 2.20
C ARG A 135 7.22 -11.69 2.98
N LYS A 136 7.33 -11.19 4.22
CA LYS A 136 6.16 -10.84 5.04
C LYS A 136 5.35 -9.74 4.37
N LEU A 137 6.01 -8.70 3.89
CA LEU A 137 5.35 -7.60 3.20
C LEU A 137 4.59 -8.09 1.97
N CYS A 138 5.24 -8.86 1.10
CA CYS A 138 4.62 -9.41 -0.10
C CYS A 138 3.46 -10.34 0.25
N SER A 139 3.61 -11.18 1.27
CA SER A 139 2.57 -12.09 1.73
C SER A 139 1.32 -11.35 2.19
N MET A 140 1.50 -10.26 2.94
CA MET A 140 0.38 -9.42 3.39
C MET A 140 -0.35 -8.80 2.22
N ILE A 141 0.39 -8.30 1.22
CA ILE A 141 -0.18 -7.69 0.02
C ILE A 141 -0.97 -8.74 -0.79
N GLU A 142 -0.38 -9.90 -1.00
CA GLU A 142 -1.01 -10.97 -1.81
C GLU A 142 -2.25 -11.53 -1.16
N SER A 143 -2.35 -11.50 0.17
CA SER A 143 -3.48 -12.08 0.90
C SER A 143 -4.76 -11.27 0.80
N HIS A 144 -4.71 -9.99 0.41
CA HIS A 144 -5.90 -9.15 0.45
C HIS A 144 -6.95 -9.52 -0.61
N MET A 145 -6.59 -10.29 -1.63
CA MET A 145 -7.53 -10.82 -2.63
C MET A 145 -8.04 -12.22 -2.28
N GLY A 146 -7.40 -12.84 -1.33
CA GLY A 146 -7.82 -14.16 -0.85
C GLY A 146 -8.65 -14.07 0.37
#